data_269f4b0e37d5d9fe99dcdbbc956d82ac
#
_entry.id   269f4b0e37d5d9fe99dcdbbc956d82ac
#
_cell.length_a   1.000
_cell.length_b   1.000
_cell.length_c   1.000
_cell.angle_alpha   90.00
_cell.angle_beta   90.00
_cell.angle_gamma   90.00
#
_symmetry.space_group_name_H-M   'P 1'
#
loop_
_entity.id
_entity.type
_entity.pdbx_description
1 polymer ?
#
loop_
_entity_poly.entity_id
_entity_poly.type
_entity_poly.pdbx_seq_one_letter_code
_entity_poly.pdbx_strand_id
1 'polypeptide(L)'
;FAATATTILLVFDCMHFMLSRIATIDIFVAFFIILAYYYLYRYFLADHKYRQTSECLSDPFPPFRVAVLLALCGIGMSLAIATKLTGVYAAAGLAILFIWYTILHFPKQQTLRLFLFCIGFFVILPLVLYTLAYIPVVGADGYNGLIDKTIKNTQYMLWYHSTLKAEHYYSSPYYEWPVIWMPLLDANDAVSATKVSAVSCMGNPAIWWVGIPCVLITFIQWIARRDGKAGFLTIGYLAQYLPWVILGLSGGRITFIYHYFPAILFTILMMGYVIHLLLTKFPKSKIAITVYLVIAIACFFIFYPVVSGFPVSREYGMHLRLLKDWILVL
;
A
#
# COMPACT_ATOMS: atom_id res chain seq x y z
N PHE A 1 4.65 -19.15 -11.92
CA PHE A 1 5.52 -19.24 -10.74
C PHE A 1 5.74 -17.89 -10.06
N ALA A 2 6.20 -16.84 -10.80
CA ALA A 2 6.45 -15.53 -10.17
C ALA A 2 5.19 -14.94 -9.50
N ALA A 3 4.04 -14.98 -10.16
CA ALA A 3 2.78 -14.52 -9.57
C ALA A 3 2.41 -15.29 -8.30
N THR A 4 2.51 -16.65 -8.35
CA THR A 4 2.24 -17.50 -7.18
C THR A 4 3.22 -17.20 -6.04
N ALA A 5 4.52 -17.01 -6.35
CA ALA A 5 5.53 -16.63 -5.36
C ALA A 5 5.19 -15.29 -4.71
N THR A 6 4.79 -14.29 -5.49
CA THR A 6 4.36 -12.97 -4.96
C THR A 6 3.15 -13.10 -4.03
N THR A 7 2.16 -13.93 -4.42
CA THR A 7 0.98 -14.19 -3.57
C THR A 7 1.37 -14.87 -2.26
N ILE A 8 2.29 -15.86 -2.31
CA ILE A 8 2.80 -16.52 -1.10
C ILE A 8 3.47 -15.49 -0.18
N LEU A 9 4.33 -14.62 -0.71
CA LEU A 9 4.97 -13.57 0.09
C LEU A 9 3.95 -12.63 0.75
N LEU A 10 2.87 -12.27 0.05
CA LEU A 10 1.81 -11.45 0.63
C LEU A 10 1.05 -12.17 1.74
N VAL A 11 0.66 -13.42 1.50
CA VAL A 11 -0.11 -14.23 2.47
C VAL A 11 0.67 -14.49 3.76
N PHE A 12 1.99 -14.69 3.66
CA PHE A 12 2.88 -14.96 4.79
C PHE A 12 3.64 -13.71 5.27
N ASP A 13 3.15 -12.51 4.94
CA ASP A 13 3.63 -11.30 5.61
C ASP A 13 2.92 -11.09 6.95
N CYS A 14 3.70 -10.90 8.02
CA CYS A 14 3.19 -10.78 9.38
C CYS A 14 2.29 -9.53 9.55
N MET A 15 2.65 -8.40 8.94
CA MET A 15 1.87 -7.17 9.06
C MET A 15 0.54 -7.28 8.30
N HIS A 16 0.55 -7.83 7.08
CA HIS A 16 -0.67 -8.10 6.33
C HIS A 16 -1.63 -9.00 7.12
N PHE A 17 -1.09 -10.10 7.67
CA PHE A 17 -1.87 -11.03 8.49
C PHE A 17 -2.46 -10.34 9.73
N MET A 18 -1.65 -9.61 10.48
CA MET A 18 -2.06 -8.94 11.72
C MET A 18 -3.13 -7.88 11.43
N LEU A 19 -2.91 -6.96 10.47
CA LEU A 19 -3.84 -5.89 10.13
C LEU A 19 -5.16 -6.41 9.53
N SER A 20 -5.19 -7.63 8.97
CA SER A 20 -6.42 -8.25 8.48
C SER A 20 -7.31 -8.81 9.59
N ARG A 21 -6.82 -8.88 10.83
CA ARG A 21 -7.52 -9.49 11.97
C ARG A 21 -7.92 -8.51 13.06
N ILE A 22 -7.25 -7.38 13.17
CA ILE A 22 -7.63 -6.34 14.12
C ILE A 22 -8.64 -5.38 13.50
N ALA A 23 -9.41 -4.69 14.34
CA ALA A 23 -10.46 -3.77 13.92
C ALA A 23 -9.88 -2.43 13.44
N THR A 24 -9.03 -2.45 12.38
CA THR A 24 -8.46 -1.26 11.74
C THR A 24 -8.90 -1.16 10.29
N ILE A 25 -8.91 0.07 9.77
CA ILE A 25 -9.29 0.35 8.37
C ILE A 25 -8.11 0.21 7.39
N ASP A 26 -6.90 -0.07 7.89
CA ASP A 26 -5.68 -0.08 7.08
C ASP A 26 -5.69 -1.16 6.00
N ILE A 27 -6.25 -2.33 6.29
CA ILE A 27 -6.37 -3.41 5.30
C ILE A 27 -7.29 -3.02 4.14
N PHE A 28 -8.39 -2.31 4.42
CA PHE A 28 -9.35 -1.89 3.39
C PHE A 28 -8.75 -0.79 2.50
N VAL A 29 -8.10 0.22 3.10
CA VAL A 29 -7.45 1.26 2.28
C VAL A 29 -6.35 0.68 1.40
N ALA A 30 -5.55 -0.25 1.92
CA ALA A 30 -4.50 -0.93 1.17
C ALA A 30 -5.09 -1.77 0.01
N PHE A 31 -6.18 -2.50 0.26
CA PHE A 31 -6.89 -3.23 -0.78
C PHE A 31 -7.37 -2.31 -1.92
N PHE A 32 -8.03 -1.19 -1.61
CA PHE A 32 -8.52 -0.26 -2.62
C PHE A 32 -7.39 0.44 -3.36
N ILE A 33 -6.26 0.73 -2.72
CA ILE A 33 -5.06 1.25 -3.37
C ILE A 33 -4.56 0.26 -4.42
N ILE A 34 -4.34 -0.99 -4.06
CA ILE A 34 -3.86 -2.02 -5.01
C ILE A 34 -4.87 -2.25 -6.14
N LEU A 35 -6.16 -2.24 -5.83
CA LEU A 35 -7.23 -2.37 -6.83
C LEU A 35 -7.19 -1.22 -7.85
N ALA A 36 -7.00 0.02 -7.40
CA ALA A 36 -6.89 1.18 -8.27
C ALA A 36 -5.66 1.08 -9.19
N TYR A 37 -4.48 0.74 -8.65
CA TYR A 37 -3.27 0.53 -9.45
C TYR A 37 -3.41 -0.65 -10.42
N TYR A 38 -4.05 -1.74 -10.01
CA TYR A 38 -4.35 -2.86 -10.89
C TYR A 38 -5.17 -2.44 -12.10
N TYR A 39 -6.26 -1.67 -11.90
CA TYR A 39 -7.09 -1.22 -13.01
C TYR A 39 -6.40 -0.17 -13.87
N LEU A 40 -5.56 0.70 -13.32
CA LEU A 40 -4.73 1.60 -14.12
C LEU A 40 -3.75 0.83 -15.01
N TYR A 41 -3.08 -0.19 -14.46
CA TYR A 41 -2.18 -1.04 -15.22
C TYR A 41 -2.93 -1.78 -16.35
N ARG A 42 -4.11 -2.33 -16.05
CA ARG A 42 -4.97 -2.98 -17.04
C ARG A 42 -5.44 -2.01 -18.13
N TYR A 43 -5.74 -0.77 -17.75
CA TYR A 43 -6.06 0.29 -18.69
C TYR A 43 -4.90 0.56 -19.63
N PHE A 44 -3.68 0.73 -19.15
CA PHE A 44 -2.51 0.95 -19.99
C PHE A 44 -2.28 -0.18 -21.00
N LEU A 45 -2.42 -1.42 -20.58
CA LEU A 45 -2.29 -2.58 -21.48
C LEU A 45 -3.38 -2.60 -22.55
N ALA A 46 -4.62 -2.34 -22.17
CA ALA A 46 -5.76 -2.38 -23.07
C ALA A 46 -5.76 -1.20 -24.07
N ASP A 47 -5.43 0.01 -23.59
CA ASP A 47 -5.32 1.21 -24.40
C ASP A 47 -4.13 1.11 -25.38
N HIS A 48 -2.99 0.61 -24.93
CA HIS A 48 -1.85 0.36 -25.82
C HIS A 48 -2.20 -0.61 -26.96
N LYS A 49 -2.93 -1.68 -26.66
CA LYS A 49 -3.42 -2.61 -27.68
C LYS A 49 -4.41 -1.94 -28.64
N TYR A 50 -5.35 -1.14 -28.14
CA TYR A 50 -6.31 -0.40 -28.94
C TYR A 50 -5.62 0.57 -29.90
N ARG A 51 -4.59 1.28 -29.45
CA ARG A 51 -3.82 2.23 -30.28
C ARG A 51 -3.06 1.59 -31.44
N GLN A 52 -2.89 0.28 -31.44
CA GLN A 52 -2.31 -0.48 -32.53
C GLN A 52 -3.35 -0.91 -33.57
N THR A 53 -4.64 -0.62 -33.36
CA THR A 53 -5.73 -0.96 -34.32
C THR A 53 -6.03 0.20 -35.25
N SER A 54 -6.59 -0.11 -36.42
CA SER A 54 -7.10 0.89 -37.39
C SER A 54 -8.29 1.71 -36.84
N GLU A 55 -9.03 1.17 -35.86
CA GLU A 55 -10.14 1.86 -35.20
C GLU A 55 -9.68 3.12 -34.47
N CYS A 56 -8.49 3.11 -33.89
CA CYS A 56 -7.91 4.27 -33.19
C CYS A 56 -7.63 5.44 -34.16
N LEU A 57 -7.47 5.20 -35.45
CA LEU A 57 -7.29 6.25 -36.45
C LEU A 57 -8.58 7.04 -36.68
N SER A 58 -9.73 6.40 -36.56
CA SER A 58 -11.04 7.04 -36.71
C SER A 58 -11.56 7.67 -35.42
N ASP A 59 -11.38 7.03 -34.28
CA ASP A 59 -11.71 7.60 -32.96
C ASP A 59 -10.57 7.32 -31.97
N PRO A 60 -9.70 8.30 -31.69
CA PRO A 60 -8.61 8.17 -30.72
C PRO A 60 -9.06 8.07 -29.27
N PHE A 61 -10.35 8.31 -28.97
CA PHE A 61 -10.87 8.10 -27.61
C PHE A 61 -11.04 6.60 -27.31
N PRO A 62 -10.60 6.10 -26.15
CA PRO A 62 -10.68 4.68 -25.82
C PRO A 62 -12.13 4.16 -25.91
N PRO A 63 -12.37 2.98 -26.50
CA PRO A 63 -13.71 2.39 -26.55
C PRO A 63 -14.21 2.08 -25.12
N PHE A 64 -15.53 1.95 -24.96
CA PHE A 64 -16.17 1.74 -23.67
C PHE A 64 -15.50 0.68 -22.79
N ARG A 65 -15.10 -0.46 -23.36
CA ARG A 65 -14.43 -1.55 -22.64
C ARG A 65 -13.08 -1.14 -22.02
N VAL A 66 -12.37 -0.22 -22.65
CA VAL A 66 -11.09 0.31 -22.16
C VAL A 66 -11.36 1.43 -21.16
N ALA A 67 -12.30 2.34 -21.46
CA ALA A 67 -12.68 3.44 -20.57
C ALA A 67 -13.21 2.93 -19.22
N VAL A 68 -13.93 1.81 -19.18
CA VAL A 68 -14.39 1.16 -17.93
C VAL A 68 -13.24 0.81 -17.01
N LEU A 69 -12.08 0.39 -17.52
CA LEU A 69 -10.91 0.09 -16.66
C LEU A 69 -10.40 1.35 -15.97
N LEU A 70 -10.41 2.48 -16.66
CA LEU A 70 -10.05 3.77 -16.07
C LEU A 70 -11.08 4.24 -15.04
N ALA A 71 -12.37 4.02 -15.30
CA ALA A 71 -13.45 4.29 -14.35
C ALA A 71 -13.31 3.43 -13.08
N LEU A 72 -13.02 2.13 -13.22
CA LEU A 72 -12.77 1.22 -12.09
C LEU A 72 -11.53 1.63 -11.27
N CYS A 73 -10.50 2.16 -11.93
CA CYS A 73 -9.37 2.78 -11.23
C CYS A 73 -9.84 3.97 -10.36
N GLY A 74 -10.65 4.87 -10.93
CA GLY A 74 -11.22 6.02 -10.21
C GLY A 74 -12.12 5.59 -9.04
N ILE A 75 -12.93 4.54 -9.20
CA ILE A 75 -13.75 3.96 -8.14
C ILE A 75 -12.86 3.41 -7.01
N GLY A 76 -11.85 2.62 -7.34
CA GLY A 76 -10.91 2.08 -6.35
C GLY A 76 -10.20 3.19 -5.57
N MET A 77 -9.71 4.22 -6.27
CA MET A 77 -9.10 5.40 -5.64
C MET A 77 -10.08 6.13 -4.72
N SER A 78 -11.31 6.33 -5.17
CA SER A 78 -12.36 7.02 -4.39
C SER A 78 -12.70 6.27 -3.11
N LEU A 79 -12.81 4.94 -3.18
CA LEU A 79 -13.03 4.07 -2.02
C LEU A 79 -11.83 4.09 -1.07
N ALA A 80 -10.59 4.15 -1.57
CA ALA A 80 -9.40 4.30 -0.73
C ALA A 80 -9.45 5.62 0.06
N ILE A 81 -9.78 6.74 -0.58
CA ILE A 81 -9.91 8.06 0.04
C ILE A 81 -11.06 8.08 1.06
N ALA A 82 -12.22 7.50 0.71
CA ALA A 82 -13.37 7.42 1.61
C ALA A 82 -13.10 6.54 2.84
N THR A 83 -12.26 5.52 2.71
CA THR A 83 -11.84 4.66 3.82
C THR A 83 -10.86 5.36 4.76
N LYS A 84 -9.83 6.01 4.21
CA LYS A 84 -8.80 6.72 4.97
C LYS A 84 -8.21 7.83 4.10
N LEU A 85 -8.10 9.05 4.64
CA LEU A 85 -7.62 10.20 3.86
C LEU A 85 -6.22 10.00 3.27
N THR A 86 -5.40 9.11 3.84
CA THR A 86 -4.09 8.71 3.29
C THR A 86 -4.21 8.06 1.90
N GLY A 87 -5.40 7.61 1.48
CA GLY A 87 -5.67 7.20 0.09
C GLY A 87 -5.37 8.28 -0.95
N VAL A 88 -5.31 9.55 -0.55
CA VAL A 88 -4.87 10.67 -1.42
C VAL A 88 -3.42 10.49 -1.89
N TYR A 89 -2.58 9.82 -1.13
CA TYR A 89 -1.20 9.52 -1.55
C TYR A 89 -1.18 8.61 -2.78
N ALA A 90 -2.07 7.62 -2.81
CA ALA A 90 -2.24 6.77 -3.99
C ALA A 90 -2.72 7.59 -5.20
N ALA A 91 -3.66 8.53 -5.00
CA ALA A 91 -4.16 9.39 -6.07
C ALA A 91 -3.03 10.21 -6.73
N ALA A 92 -2.08 10.71 -5.96
CA ALA A 92 -0.90 11.42 -6.51
C ALA A 92 -0.07 10.51 -7.43
N GLY A 93 0.22 9.27 -7.01
CA GLY A 93 0.96 8.32 -7.83
C GLY A 93 0.21 7.89 -9.10
N LEU A 94 -1.11 7.65 -8.99
CA LEU A 94 -1.97 7.34 -10.13
C LEU A 94 -2.00 8.51 -11.13
N ALA A 95 -2.08 9.76 -10.63
CA ALA A 95 -2.05 10.95 -11.48
C ALA A 95 -0.72 11.09 -12.23
N ILE A 96 0.42 10.90 -11.56
CA ILE A 96 1.76 10.94 -12.19
C ILE A 96 1.84 9.89 -13.31
N LEU A 97 1.45 8.64 -13.04
CA LEU A 97 1.48 7.56 -14.01
C LEU A 97 0.56 7.84 -15.20
N PHE A 98 -0.66 8.32 -14.92
CA PHE A 98 -1.65 8.60 -15.95
C PHE A 98 -1.25 9.79 -16.83
N ILE A 99 -0.76 10.89 -16.24
CA ILE A 99 -0.30 12.07 -16.97
C ILE A 99 0.90 11.68 -17.86
N TRP A 100 1.86 10.95 -17.30
CA TRP A 100 3.01 10.47 -18.07
C TRP A 100 2.58 9.62 -19.26
N TYR A 101 1.70 8.64 -19.05
CA TYR A 101 1.14 7.79 -20.12
C TYR A 101 0.41 8.63 -21.18
N THR A 102 -0.42 9.58 -20.75
CA THR A 102 -1.19 10.45 -21.66
C THR A 102 -0.30 11.33 -22.52
N ILE A 103 0.75 11.93 -21.94
CA ILE A 103 1.71 12.78 -22.70
C ILE A 103 2.40 11.96 -23.80
N LEU A 104 2.72 10.70 -23.56
CA LEU A 104 3.42 9.83 -24.51
C LEU A 104 2.54 9.27 -25.61
N HIS A 105 1.23 9.09 -25.35
CA HIS A 105 0.37 8.28 -26.24
C HIS A 105 -0.87 9.00 -26.77
N PHE A 106 -1.29 10.13 -26.19
CA PHE A 106 -2.53 10.79 -26.61
C PHE A 106 -2.30 11.98 -27.55
N PRO A 107 -3.06 12.08 -28.68
CA PRO A 107 -3.06 13.29 -29.48
C PRO A 107 -3.76 14.43 -28.72
N LYS A 108 -3.24 15.65 -28.89
CA LYS A 108 -3.75 16.86 -28.20
C LYS A 108 -5.27 17.09 -28.34
N GLN A 109 -5.83 16.76 -29.51
CA GLN A 109 -7.24 16.96 -29.84
C GLN A 109 -8.23 16.15 -28.99
N GLN A 110 -7.80 15.00 -28.46
CA GLN A 110 -8.63 14.12 -27.63
C GLN A 110 -8.43 14.32 -26.11
N THR A 111 -7.48 15.14 -25.75
CA THR A 111 -7.13 15.37 -24.33
C THR A 111 -8.29 15.95 -23.53
N LEU A 112 -9.13 16.81 -24.13
CA LEU A 112 -10.28 17.41 -23.44
C LEU A 112 -11.33 16.36 -23.05
N ARG A 113 -11.73 15.46 -23.98
CA ARG A 113 -12.73 14.40 -23.67
C ARG A 113 -12.23 13.49 -22.55
N LEU A 114 -10.95 13.09 -22.61
CA LEU A 114 -10.32 12.28 -21.59
C LEU A 114 -10.23 13.02 -20.25
N PHE A 115 -9.90 14.30 -20.28
CA PHE A 115 -9.84 15.15 -19.10
C PHE A 115 -11.22 15.28 -18.41
N LEU A 116 -12.29 15.54 -19.17
CA LEU A 116 -13.66 15.58 -18.64
C LEU A 116 -14.09 14.24 -18.03
N PHE A 117 -13.75 13.13 -18.67
CA PHE A 117 -13.97 11.80 -18.10
C PHE A 117 -13.22 11.64 -16.76
N CYS A 118 -11.96 12.06 -16.72
CA CYS A 118 -11.15 11.99 -15.50
C CYS A 118 -11.69 12.90 -14.38
N ILE A 119 -12.21 14.08 -14.67
CA ILE A 119 -12.86 14.94 -13.66
C ILE A 119 -14.00 14.17 -12.98
N GLY A 120 -14.85 13.47 -13.76
CA GLY A 120 -15.94 12.68 -13.21
C GLY A 120 -15.48 11.61 -12.21
N PHE A 121 -14.49 10.80 -12.59
CA PHE A 121 -14.08 9.63 -11.82
C PHE A 121 -12.95 9.89 -10.82
N PHE A 122 -12.13 10.92 -11.02
CA PHE A 122 -10.94 11.18 -10.17
C PHE A 122 -11.05 12.47 -9.35
N VAL A 123 -12.11 13.28 -9.53
CA VAL A 123 -12.37 14.47 -8.73
C VAL A 123 -13.76 14.41 -8.12
N ILE A 124 -14.82 14.32 -8.95
CA ILE A 124 -16.21 14.39 -8.45
C ILE A 124 -16.54 13.14 -7.64
N LEU A 125 -16.27 11.95 -8.16
CA LEU A 125 -16.60 10.69 -7.49
C LEU A 125 -15.92 10.53 -6.12
N PRO A 126 -14.61 10.82 -5.93
CA PRO A 126 -13.99 10.80 -4.62
C PRO A 126 -14.66 11.74 -3.61
N LEU A 127 -15.00 12.96 -4.02
CA LEU A 127 -15.69 13.93 -3.16
C LEU A 127 -17.08 13.43 -2.75
N VAL A 128 -17.82 12.84 -3.69
CA VAL A 128 -19.15 12.26 -3.42
C VAL A 128 -19.02 11.07 -2.46
N LEU A 129 -18.17 10.09 -2.73
CA LEU A 129 -18.03 8.90 -1.88
C LEU A 129 -17.47 9.27 -0.49
N TYR A 130 -16.50 10.18 -0.41
CA TYR A 130 -16.00 10.68 0.85
C TYR A 130 -17.09 11.36 1.69
N THR A 131 -17.94 12.19 1.05
CA THR A 131 -19.08 12.83 1.72
C THR A 131 -20.12 11.82 2.18
N LEU A 132 -20.47 10.84 1.32
CA LEU A 132 -21.45 9.80 1.65
C LEU A 132 -20.97 8.90 2.79
N ALA A 133 -19.68 8.72 3.00
CA ALA A 133 -19.14 7.97 4.12
C ALA A 133 -19.51 8.56 5.51
N TYR A 134 -19.93 9.83 5.57
CA TYR A 134 -20.38 10.45 6.80
C TYR A 134 -21.89 10.27 7.10
N ILE A 135 -22.67 9.66 6.19
CA ILE A 135 -24.12 9.44 6.41
C ILE A 135 -24.41 8.75 7.74
N PRO A 136 -23.72 7.66 8.15
CA PRO A 136 -24.04 6.96 9.38
C PRO A 136 -23.90 7.80 10.65
N VAL A 137 -23.15 8.92 10.58
CA VAL A 137 -22.83 9.77 11.73
C VAL A 137 -23.39 11.20 11.59
N VAL A 138 -24.26 11.46 10.61
CA VAL A 138 -24.79 12.79 10.32
C VAL A 138 -25.70 13.31 11.45
N GLY A 139 -26.38 12.43 12.19
CA GLY A 139 -27.24 12.77 13.32
C GLY A 139 -26.51 13.14 14.62
N ALA A 140 -25.18 13.17 14.64
CA ALA A 140 -24.42 13.62 15.80
C ALA A 140 -24.59 15.14 15.99
N ASP A 141 -24.66 15.58 17.25
CA ASP A 141 -24.91 16.96 17.62
C ASP A 141 -23.88 17.95 17.04
N GLY A 142 -24.32 19.17 16.77
CA GLY A 142 -23.47 20.29 16.37
C GLY A 142 -23.19 20.42 14.87
N TYR A 143 -23.90 19.68 14.02
CA TYR A 143 -23.73 19.74 12.56
C TYR A 143 -25.02 20.08 11.82
N ASN A 144 -24.93 20.95 10.81
CA ASN A 144 -26.03 21.38 9.96
C ASN A 144 -26.13 20.55 8.68
N GLY A 145 -26.22 19.21 8.83
CA GLY A 145 -26.35 18.27 7.73
C GLY A 145 -25.02 17.67 7.26
N LEU A 146 -25.11 16.86 6.21
CA LEU A 146 -24.02 16.00 5.74
C LEU A 146 -22.78 16.77 5.27
N ILE A 147 -22.97 17.82 4.50
CA ILE A 147 -21.87 18.63 3.95
C ILE A 147 -21.12 19.35 5.07
N ASP A 148 -21.83 19.99 5.99
CA ASP A 148 -21.24 20.68 7.14
C ASP A 148 -20.45 19.70 8.01
N LYS A 149 -21.00 18.51 8.27
CA LYS A 149 -20.33 17.42 8.99
C LYS A 149 -19.02 17.03 8.30
N THR A 150 -19.05 16.78 6.98
CA THR A 150 -17.87 16.38 6.20
C THR A 150 -16.78 17.44 6.27
N ILE A 151 -17.13 18.72 6.05
CA ILE A 151 -16.16 19.82 6.06
C ILE A 151 -15.53 19.96 7.44
N LYS A 152 -16.35 20.08 8.49
CA LYS A 152 -15.87 20.31 9.88
C LYS A 152 -15.01 19.15 10.37
N ASN A 153 -15.41 17.88 10.10
CA ASN A 153 -14.59 16.74 10.49
C ASN A 153 -13.27 16.68 9.71
N THR A 154 -13.28 16.99 8.42
CA THR A 154 -12.05 17.05 7.62
C THR A 154 -11.10 18.11 8.15
N GLN A 155 -11.62 19.32 8.45
CA GLN A 155 -10.84 20.41 9.04
C GLN A 155 -10.27 20.03 10.41
N TYR A 156 -11.11 19.44 11.28
CA TYR A 156 -10.67 18.95 12.60
C TYR A 156 -9.59 17.88 12.48
N MET A 157 -9.76 16.90 11.60
CA MET A 157 -8.79 15.85 11.38
C MET A 157 -7.44 16.40 10.87
N LEU A 158 -7.46 17.34 9.93
CA LEU A 158 -6.24 17.98 9.42
C LEU A 158 -5.55 18.80 10.52
N TRP A 159 -6.32 19.57 11.28
CA TRP A 159 -5.82 20.32 12.43
C TRP A 159 -5.22 19.38 13.48
N TYR A 160 -5.96 18.35 13.91
CA TYR A 160 -5.49 17.37 14.89
C TYR A 160 -4.16 16.74 14.45
N HIS A 161 -4.08 16.27 13.21
CA HIS A 161 -2.87 15.63 12.72
C HIS A 161 -1.68 16.56 12.49
N SER A 162 -1.93 17.87 12.31
CA SER A 162 -0.85 18.86 12.17
C SER A 162 -0.36 19.38 13.53
N THR A 163 -1.18 19.32 14.56
CA THR A 163 -0.87 19.87 15.90
C THR A 163 -0.52 18.81 16.94
N LEU A 164 -0.81 17.54 16.67
CA LEU A 164 -0.55 16.44 17.61
C LEU A 164 0.93 16.31 17.92
N LYS A 165 1.28 16.66 19.15
CA LYS A 165 2.58 16.40 19.76
C LYS A 165 2.35 15.40 20.88
N ALA A 166 2.77 14.16 20.70
CA ALA A 166 2.67 13.10 21.68
C ALA A 166 3.96 12.28 21.63
N GLU A 167 4.33 11.72 22.77
CA GLU A 167 5.39 10.73 22.86
C GLU A 167 4.76 9.35 23.03
N HIS A 168 5.29 8.38 22.33
CA HIS A 168 4.86 6.99 22.47
C HIS A 168 6.06 6.06 22.31
N TYR A 169 6.21 5.12 23.21
CA TYR A 169 7.38 4.24 23.26
C TYR A 169 7.64 3.53 21.92
N TYR A 170 6.58 3.06 21.25
CA TYR A 170 6.68 2.34 19.97
C TYR A 170 6.63 3.27 18.74
N SER A 171 6.76 4.58 18.92
CA SER A 171 6.87 5.48 17.79
C SER A 171 8.16 5.24 17.02
N SER A 172 8.09 5.31 15.69
CA SER A 172 9.25 5.08 14.85
C SER A 172 9.21 5.99 13.63
N PRO A 173 10.37 6.56 13.22
CA PRO A 173 10.48 7.36 12.03
C PRO A 173 10.48 6.47 10.76
N TYR A 174 10.15 7.08 9.62
CA TYR A 174 10.00 6.40 8.34
C TYR A 174 11.18 5.51 7.93
N TYR A 175 12.42 5.90 8.23
CA TYR A 175 13.63 5.17 7.84
C TYR A 175 13.84 3.87 8.62
N GLU A 176 13.19 3.69 9.73
CA GLU A 176 13.23 2.48 10.56
C GLU A 176 12.28 1.38 10.07
N TRP A 177 11.23 1.77 9.32
CA TRP A 177 10.20 0.82 8.94
C TRP A 177 10.68 -0.29 8.01
N PRO A 178 11.45 -0.03 6.93
CA PRO A 178 11.88 -1.10 6.02
C PRO A 178 12.73 -2.17 6.70
N VAL A 179 13.44 -1.81 7.77
CA VAL A 179 14.30 -2.74 8.54
C VAL A 179 13.61 -3.31 9.78
N ILE A 180 12.35 -2.95 10.02
CA ILE A 180 11.56 -3.39 11.19
C ILE A 180 12.31 -3.04 12.50
N TRP A 181 12.82 -1.81 12.62
CA TRP A 181 13.62 -1.45 13.78
C TRP A 181 12.78 -1.47 15.05
N MET A 182 11.57 -0.90 15.01
CA MET A 182 10.65 -0.79 16.15
C MET A 182 9.28 -1.36 15.77
N PRO A 183 8.98 -2.64 16.06
CA PRO A 183 7.63 -3.19 16.01
C PRO A 183 6.69 -2.45 16.98
N LEU A 184 5.41 -2.37 16.64
CA LEU A 184 4.40 -1.81 17.53
C LEU A 184 3.66 -2.95 18.26
N LEU A 185 3.72 -3.00 19.57
CA LEU A 185 2.93 -3.92 20.38
C LEU A 185 1.53 -3.33 20.61
N ASP A 186 0.53 -3.85 19.88
CA ASP A 186 -0.85 -3.36 19.92
C ASP A 186 -1.64 -3.93 21.11
N ALA A 187 -1.38 -5.17 21.48
CA ALA A 187 -2.03 -5.81 22.62
C ALA A 187 -1.07 -6.77 23.34
N ASN A 188 -1.19 -6.84 24.66
CA ASN A 188 -0.44 -7.77 25.47
C ASN A 188 -1.22 -8.11 26.76
N ASP A 189 -1.80 -9.30 26.81
CA ASP A 189 -2.62 -9.77 27.91
C ASP A 189 -1.94 -10.94 28.62
N ALA A 190 -1.89 -10.89 29.96
CA ALA A 190 -1.45 -12.01 30.76
C ALA A 190 -2.50 -13.12 30.76
N VAL A 191 -2.15 -14.28 30.19
CA VAL A 191 -3.03 -15.47 30.18
C VAL A 191 -2.82 -16.33 31.43
N SER A 192 -1.58 -16.40 31.91
CA SER A 192 -1.19 -17.05 33.16
C SER A 192 0.11 -16.42 33.70
N ALA A 193 0.59 -16.92 34.84
CA ALA A 193 1.87 -16.46 35.41
C ALA A 193 3.06 -16.58 34.43
N THR A 194 3.02 -17.51 33.47
CA THR A 194 4.12 -17.81 32.54
C THR A 194 3.76 -17.55 31.07
N LYS A 195 2.50 -17.34 30.74
CA LYS A 195 2.02 -17.18 29.35
C LYS A 195 1.38 -15.82 29.13
N VAL A 196 1.66 -15.27 27.95
CA VAL A 196 1.08 -14.02 27.46
C VAL A 196 0.44 -14.24 26.08
N SER A 197 -0.59 -13.46 25.80
CA SER A 197 -1.18 -13.31 24.46
C SER A 197 -0.79 -11.94 23.96
N ALA A 198 -0.04 -11.89 22.88
CA ALA A 198 0.45 -10.62 22.32
C ALA A 198 0.07 -10.46 20.86
N VAL A 199 -0.22 -9.22 20.44
CA VAL A 199 -0.44 -8.84 19.05
C VAL A 199 0.53 -7.72 18.71
N SER A 200 1.58 -8.07 17.93
CA SER A 200 2.60 -7.13 17.52
C SER A 200 2.49 -6.82 16.02
N CYS A 201 2.39 -5.54 15.68
CA CYS A 201 2.45 -5.07 14.32
C CYS A 201 3.90 -5.01 13.84
N MET A 202 4.28 -5.96 13.00
CA MET A 202 5.61 -6.08 12.43
C MET A 202 5.59 -6.79 11.09
N GLY A 203 6.57 -6.54 10.25
CA GLY A 203 6.74 -7.29 8.99
C GLY A 203 7.36 -8.67 9.23
N ASN A 204 7.24 -9.56 8.25
CA ASN A 204 8.03 -10.78 8.21
C ASN A 204 9.49 -10.42 7.84
N PRO A 205 10.49 -10.66 8.72
CA PRO A 205 11.88 -10.27 8.47
C PRO A 205 12.45 -10.85 7.18
N ALA A 206 12.12 -12.11 6.85
CA ALA A 206 12.58 -12.76 5.63
C ALA A 206 12.01 -12.08 4.37
N ILE A 207 10.85 -11.42 4.45
CA ILE A 207 10.22 -10.72 3.33
C ILE A 207 10.72 -9.28 3.27
N TRP A 208 10.67 -8.54 4.39
CA TRP A 208 10.96 -7.12 4.40
C TRP A 208 12.42 -6.82 4.09
N TRP A 209 13.35 -7.57 4.71
CA TRP A 209 14.79 -7.34 4.48
C TRP A 209 15.22 -7.72 3.07
N VAL A 210 14.68 -8.80 2.51
CA VAL A 210 14.91 -9.15 1.10
C VAL A 210 14.18 -8.19 0.15
N GLY A 211 13.09 -7.57 0.60
CA GLY A 211 12.39 -6.52 -0.13
C GLY A 211 13.27 -5.30 -0.42
N ILE A 212 14.16 -4.89 0.51
CA ILE A 212 15.03 -3.73 0.35
C ILE A 212 15.86 -3.79 -0.94
N PRO A 213 16.69 -4.82 -1.17
CA PRO A 213 17.43 -4.93 -2.43
C PRO A 213 16.51 -5.08 -3.65
N CYS A 214 15.31 -5.67 -3.53
CA CYS A 214 14.37 -5.75 -4.64
C CYS A 214 13.82 -4.37 -5.03
N VAL A 215 13.56 -3.48 -4.08
CA VAL A 215 13.18 -2.08 -4.35
C VAL A 215 14.32 -1.38 -5.11
N LEU A 216 15.56 -1.51 -4.66
CA LEU A 216 16.72 -0.91 -5.31
C LEU A 216 16.93 -1.45 -6.73
N ILE A 217 16.84 -2.76 -6.93
CA ILE A 217 16.95 -3.39 -8.25
C ILE A 217 15.84 -2.87 -9.18
N THR A 218 14.60 -2.80 -8.69
CA THR A 218 13.48 -2.30 -9.50
C THR A 218 13.68 -0.84 -9.90
N PHE A 219 14.14 0.01 -8.98
CA PHE A 219 14.48 1.40 -9.26
C PHE A 219 15.59 1.51 -10.33
N ILE A 220 16.66 0.70 -10.22
CA ILE A 220 17.75 0.66 -11.20
C ILE A 220 17.22 0.20 -12.56
N GLN A 221 16.35 -0.82 -12.63
CA GLN A 221 15.76 -1.27 -13.90
C GLN A 221 14.93 -0.16 -14.55
N TRP A 222 14.18 0.63 -13.77
CA TRP A 222 13.46 1.77 -14.30
C TRP A 222 14.41 2.83 -14.90
N ILE A 223 15.39 3.29 -14.13
CA ILE A 223 16.27 4.39 -14.56
C ILE A 223 17.24 3.95 -15.68
N ALA A 224 17.95 2.83 -15.48
CA ALA A 224 19.01 2.39 -16.39
C ALA A 224 18.48 1.66 -17.64
N ARG A 225 17.36 0.92 -17.51
CA ARG A 225 16.79 0.14 -18.61
C ARG A 225 15.53 0.74 -19.18
N ARG A 226 15.02 1.82 -18.59
CA ARG A 226 13.74 2.46 -18.96
C ARG A 226 12.57 1.48 -18.97
N ASP A 227 12.61 0.49 -18.05
CA ASP A 227 11.54 -0.52 -17.94
C ASP A 227 10.28 0.13 -17.36
N GLY A 228 9.22 0.20 -18.18
CA GLY A 228 7.95 0.82 -17.80
C GLY A 228 7.23 0.08 -16.65
N LYS A 229 7.41 -1.24 -16.51
CA LYS A 229 6.83 -2.01 -15.40
C LYS A 229 7.54 -1.67 -14.10
N ALA A 230 8.85 -1.60 -14.13
CA ALA A 230 9.67 -1.17 -13.00
C ALA A 230 9.32 0.27 -12.60
N GLY A 231 9.15 1.18 -13.57
CA GLY A 231 8.71 2.55 -13.32
C GLY A 231 7.34 2.63 -12.67
N PHE A 232 6.36 1.85 -13.16
CA PHE A 232 5.02 1.76 -12.58
C PHE A 232 5.05 1.35 -11.11
N LEU A 233 5.79 0.29 -10.77
CA LEU A 233 5.93 -0.20 -9.41
C LEU A 233 6.66 0.81 -8.52
N THR A 234 7.72 1.44 -9.02
CA THR A 234 8.50 2.42 -8.27
C THR A 234 7.69 3.67 -7.95
N ILE A 235 6.91 4.20 -8.90
CA ILE A 235 6.02 5.34 -8.65
C ILE A 235 4.94 4.96 -7.65
N GLY A 236 4.37 3.75 -7.75
CA GLY A 236 3.41 3.24 -6.77
C GLY A 236 4.00 3.18 -5.36
N TYR A 237 5.20 2.63 -5.21
CA TYR A 237 5.93 2.57 -3.93
C TYR A 237 6.21 3.97 -3.37
N LEU A 238 6.79 4.85 -4.18
CA LEU A 238 7.15 6.20 -3.76
C LEU A 238 5.91 7.02 -3.36
N ALA A 239 4.80 6.86 -4.06
CA ALA A 239 3.56 7.53 -3.71
C ALA A 239 3.06 7.15 -2.30
N GLN A 240 3.28 5.92 -1.85
CA GLN A 240 2.89 5.48 -0.50
C GLN A 240 3.94 5.83 0.56
N TYR A 241 5.21 5.92 0.21
CA TYR A 241 6.29 6.08 1.18
C TYR A 241 6.78 7.53 1.31
N LEU A 242 6.91 8.25 0.19
CA LEU A 242 7.49 9.60 0.16
C LEU A 242 6.73 10.64 1.02
N PRO A 243 5.39 10.64 1.13
CA PRO A 243 4.69 11.54 2.04
C PRO A 243 5.14 11.41 3.50
N TRP A 244 5.46 10.20 3.95
CA TRP A 244 5.97 9.96 5.30
C TRP A 244 7.42 10.43 5.47
N VAL A 245 8.24 10.33 4.42
CA VAL A 245 9.58 10.91 4.40
C VAL A 245 9.50 12.43 4.55
N ILE A 246 8.66 13.08 3.74
CA ILE A 246 8.46 14.53 3.79
C ILE A 246 7.94 14.97 5.16
N LEU A 247 6.97 14.27 5.71
CA LEU A 247 6.41 14.53 7.03
C LEU A 247 7.47 14.38 8.14
N GLY A 248 8.28 13.34 8.08
CA GLY A 248 9.36 13.11 9.04
C GLY A 248 10.45 14.19 8.98
N LEU A 249 10.83 14.63 7.77
CA LEU A 249 11.82 15.69 7.58
C LEU A 249 11.31 17.07 8.04
N SER A 250 10.00 17.30 8.00
CA SER A 250 9.40 18.57 8.47
C SER A 250 9.19 18.67 9.98
N GLY A 251 9.72 17.74 10.75
CA GLY A 251 9.53 17.69 12.21
C GLY A 251 8.09 17.30 12.59
N GLY A 252 7.48 16.44 11.78
CA GLY A 252 6.08 16.08 11.81
C GLY A 252 5.65 15.30 13.05
N ARG A 253 4.41 14.84 12.99
CA ARG A 253 3.72 14.12 14.07
C ARG A 253 4.35 12.75 14.36
N ILE A 254 3.97 12.18 15.48
CA ILE A 254 4.25 10.79 15.85
C ILE A 254 3.78 9.81 14.76
N THR A 255 4.64 8.86 14.40
CA THR A 255 4.38 7.84 13.39
C THR A 255 4.77 6.45 13.90
N PHE A 256 4.23 5.40 13.23
CA PHE A 256 4.41 4.01 13.62
C PHE A 256 4.63 3.15 12.37
N ILE A 257 5.18 1.97 12.54
CA ILE A 257 5.53 1.05 11.46
C ILE A 257 4.35 0.69 10.53
N TYR A 258 3.10 0.65 11.02
CA TYR A 258 1.93 0.34 10.19
C TYR A 258 1.65 1.37 9.09
N HIS A 259 2.19 2.59 9.21
CA HIS A 259 2.10 3.58 8.13
C HIS A 259 2.85 3.13 6.85
N TYR A 260 3.76 2.18 6.98
CA TYR A 260 4.48 1.58 5.84
C TYR A 260 3.65 0.52 5.12
N PHE A 261 2.51 0.09 5.66
CA PHE A 261 1.74 -1.03 5.12
C PHE A 261 1.36 -0.89 3.64
N PRO A 262 0.84 0.23 3.13
CA PRO A 262 0.59 0.36 1.70
C PRO A 262 1.86 0.27 0.84
N ALA A 263 3.01 0.74 1.34
CA ALA A 263 4.28 0.68 0.62
C ALA A 263 4.85 -0.73 0.53
N ILE A 264 4.72 -1.56 1.60
CA ILE A 264 5.18 -2.95 1.58
C ILE A 264 4.46 -3.80 0.53
N LEU A 265 3.20 -3.50 0.22
CA LEU A 265 2.48 -4.19 -0.86
C LEU A 265 3.18 -3.97 -2.21
N PHE A 266 3.64 -2.76 -2.49
CA PHE A 266 4.45 -2.49 -3.67
C PHE A 266 5.83 -3.14 -3.60
N THR A 267 6.46 -3.18 -2.41
CA THR A 267 7.71 -3.92 -2.21
C THR A 267 7.54 -5.41 -2.57
N ILE A 268 6.46 -6.05 -2.13
CA ILE A 268 6.16 -7.45 -2.48
C ILE A 268 5.92 -7.61 -3.98
N LEU A 269 5.24 -6.68 -4.64
CA LEU A 269 5.10 -6.69 -6.10
C LEU A 269 6.44 -6.50 -6.81
N MET A 270 7.34 -5.65 -6.30
CA MET A 270 8.72 -5.51 -6.80
C MET A 270 9.53 -6.79 -6.60
N MET A 271 9.36 -7.50 -5.48
CA MET A 271 9.96 -8.83 -5.30
C MET A 271 9.48 -9.82 -6.38
N GLY A 272 8.18 -9.80 -6.68
CA GLY A 272 7.61 -10.60 -7.79
C GLY A 272 8.21 -10.23 -9.15
N TYR A 273 8.43 -8.95 -9.40
CA TYR A 273 9.10 -8.45 -10.60
C TYR A 273 10.56 -8.94 -10.68
N VAL A 274 11.31 -8.86 -9.58
CA VAL A 274 12.71 -9.35 -9.50
C VAL A 274 12.76 -10.87 -9.66
N ILE A 275 11.84 -11.62 -9.04
CA ILE A 275 11.69 -13.07 -9.24
C ILE A 275 11.46 -13.37 -10.73
N HIS A 276 10.61 -12.62 -11.42
CA HIS A 276 10.38 -12.78 -12.86
C HIS A 276 11.67 -12.55 -13.67
N LEU A 277 12.43 -11.49 -13.37
CA LEU A 277 13.70 -11.19 -14.02
C LEU A 277 14.72 -12.32 -13.81
N LEU A 278 14.84 -12.81 -12.58
CA LEU A 278 15.75 -13.91 -12.25
C LEU A 278 15.40 -15.19 -13.01
N LEU A 279 14.13 -15.56 -13.07
CA LEU A 279 13.67 -16.75 -13.79
C LEU A 279 13.89 -16.65 -15.30
N THR A 280 13.72 -15.43 -15.87
CA THR A 280 13.94 -15.19 -17.30
C THR A 280 15.44 -15.30 -17.65
N LYS A 281 16.30 -14.72 -16.80
CA LYS A 281 17.76 -14.72 -17.05
C LYS A 281 18.45 -16.00 -16.59
N PHE A 282 18.00 -16.58 -15.49
CA PHE A 282 18.58 -17.75 -14.84
C PHE A 282 17.48 -18.77 -14.46
N PRO A 283 16.99 -19.62 -15.37
CA PRO A 283 15.88 -20.53 -15.09
C PRO A 283 16.12 -21.48 -13.89
N LYS A 284 17.38 -21.83 -13.62
CA LYS A 284 17.79 -22.67 -12.47
C LYS A 284 17.59 -21.97 -11.11
N SER A 285 17.43 -20.64 -11.09
CA SER A 285 17.15 -19.88 -9.87
C SER A 285 15.81 -20.27 -9.21
N LYS A 286 14.93 -20.97 -9.94
CA LYS A 286 13.66 -21.48 -9.42
C LYS A 286 13.84 -22.27 -8.12
N ILE A 287 14.90 -23.07 -8.00
CA ILE A 287 15.20 -23.87 -6.80
C ILE A 287 15.50 -22.92 -5.62
N ALA A 288 16.43 -21.98 -5.81
CA ALA A 288 16.79 -21.02 -4.77
C ALA A 288 15.59 -20.17 -4.32
N ILE A 289 14.75 -19.73 -5.27
CA ILE A 289 13.52 -18.99 -4.97
C ILE A 289 12.54 -19.85 -4.18
N THR A 290 12.39 -21.14 -4.53
CA THR A 290 11.53 -22.07 -3.77
C THR A 290 12.04 -22.24 -2.34
N VAL A 291 13.34 -22.42 -2.14
CA VAL A 291 13.95 -22.50 -0.80
C VAL A 291 13.69 -21.20 -0.02
N TYR A 292 13.87 -20.04 -0.65
CA TYR A 292 13.57 -18.76 -0.04
C TYR A 292 12.09 -18.64 0.39
N LEU A 293 11.14 -19.07 -0.44
CA LEU A 293 9.72 -19.07 -0.07
C LEU A 293 9.45 -19.97 1.15
N VAL A 294 10.09 -21.14 1.23
CA VAL A 294 9.98 -22.01 2.40
C VAL A 294 10.53 -21.32 3.65
N ILE A 295 11.66 -20.61 3.55
CA ILE A 295 12.22 -19.82 4.65
C ILE A 295 11.25 -18.70 5.08
N ALA A 296 10.64 -17.97 4.13
CA ALA A 296 9.67 -16.94 4.45
C ALA A 296 8.42 -17.48 5.15
N ILE A 297 7.92 -18.64 4.72
CA ILE A 297 6.81 -19.34 5.36
C ILE A 297 7.20 -19.81 6.77
N ALA A 298 8.37 -20.41 6.93
CA ALA A 298 8.85 -20.86 8.24
C ALA A 298 9.02 -19.68 9.21
N CYS A 299 9.57 -18.57 8.72
CA CYS A 299 9.71 -17.34 9.47
C CYS A 299 8.34 -16.81 9.95
N PHE A 300 7.32 -16.82 9.09
CA PHE A 300 5.96 -16.45 9.48
C PHE A 300 5.45 -17.32 10.64
N PHE A 301 5.61 -18.64 10.57
CA PHE A 301 5.13 -19.52 11.65
C PHE A 301 5.90 -19.35 12.95
N ILE A 302 7.19 -19.00 12.89
CA ILE A 302 7.98 -18.65 14.07
C ILE A 302 7.42 -17.39 14.74
N PHE A 303 7.05 -16.36 13.99
CA PHE A 303 6.48 -15.13 14.54
C PHE A 303 4.96 -15.19 14.73
N TYR A 304 4.27 -16.18 14.18
CA TYR A 304 2.81 -16.32 14.25
C TYR A 304 2.22 -16.12 15.65
N PRO A 305 2.77 -16.69 16.73
CA PRO A 305 2.17 -16.53 18.03
C PRO A 305 2.11 -15.06 18.49
N VAL A 306 3.18 -14.29 18.26
CA VAL A 306 3.27 -12.89 18.71
C VAL A 306 2.57 -11.89 17.79
N VAL A 307 2.12 -12.32 16.61
CA VAL A 307 1.30 -11.47 15.70
C VAL A 307 -0.16 -11.88 15.66
N SER A 308 -0.51 -13.02 16.28
CA SER A 308 -1.86 -13.60 16.23
C SER A 308 -2.63 -13.51 17.56
N GLY A 309 -1.97 -13.19 18.65
CA GLY A 309 -2.54 -13.31 20.00
C GLY A 309 -2.59 -14.76 20.49
N PHE A 310 -1.88 -15.71 19.87
CA PHE A 310 -1.79 -17.07 20.37
C PHE A 310 -0.96 -17.12 21.65
N PRO A 311 -1.45 -17.74 22.76
CA PRO A 311 -0.75 -17.76 24.03
C PRO A 311 0.61 -18.46 23.95
N VAL A 312 1.67 -17.76 24.31
CA VAL A 312 3.04 -18.29 24.37
C VAL A 312 3.71 -17.97 25.68
N SER A 313 4.81 -18.67 25.99
CA SER A 313 5.63 -18.31 27.14
C SER A 313 6.32 -16.95 26.91
N ARG A 314 6.51 -16.17 27.96
CA ARG A 314 7.26 -14.91 27.88
C ARG A 314 8.67 -15.13 27.35
N GLU A 315 9.30 -16.22 27.76
CA GLU A 315 10.63 -16.63 27.30
C GLU A 315 10.67 -16.83 25.77
N TYR A 316 9.66 -17.49 25.16
CA TYR A 316 9.57 -17.61 23.71
C TYR A 316 9.54 -16.26 23.02
N GLY A 317 8.68 -15.35 23.49
CA GLY A 317 8.59 -14.01 22.93
C GLY A 317 9.89 -13.21 23.05
N MET A 318 10.65 -13.39 24.14
CA MET A 318 11.95 -12.77 24.30
C MET A 318 13.01 -13.33 23.34
N HIS A 319 12.99 -14.63 23.04
CA HIS A 319 13.91 -15.25 22.08
C HIS A 319 13.66 -14.81 20.63
N LEU A 320 12.48 -14.29 20.31
CA LEU A 320 12.17 -13.75 18.98
C LEU A 320 12.77 -12.37 18.70
N ARG A 321 13.41 -11.74 19.66
CA ARG A 321 14.03 -10.40 19.51
C ARG A 321 15.29 -10.48 18.66
N LEU A 322 15.16 -10.26 17.34
CA LEU A 322 16.31 -10.20 16.44
C LEU A 322 17.07 -8.86 16.56
N LEU A 323 16.38 -7.78 16.94
CA LEU A 323 16.97 -6.49 17.26
C LEU A 323 16.68 -6.13 18.72
N LYS A 324 17.57 -5.33 19.34
CA LYS A 324 17.49 -4.99 20.78
C LYS A 324 16.18 -4.27 21.16
N ASP A 325 15.64 -3.48 20.22
CA ASP A 325 14.46 -2.65 20.45
C ASP A 325 13.14 -3.38 20.17
N TRP A 326 13.18 -4.67 19.81
CA TRP A 326 12.00 -5.48 19.62
C TRP A 326 11.37 -5.88 20.95
N ILE A 327 10.27 -5.25 21.31
CA ILE A 327 9.43 -5.67 22.42
C ILE A 327 8.15 -6.28 21.84
N LEU A 328 8.16 -7.61 21.71
CA LEU A 328 7.07 -8.37 21.11
C LEU A 328 6.09 -8.94 22.13
N VAL A 329 6.55 -8.97 23.40
CA VAL A 329 5.77 -9.40 24.57
C VAL A 329 6.27 -8.62 25.81
N LEU A 330 5.38 -8.39 26.79
CA LEU A 330 5.66 -7.77 28.10
C LEU A 330 5.46 -8.76 29.25
#